data_5d9b66d977ab4a1804efb72b7fd47f31
#
_entry.id   5d9b66d977ab4a1804efb72b7fd47f31
#
_cell.length_a   1.000
_cell.length_b   1.000
_cell.length_c   1.000
_cell.angle_alpha   90.00
_cell.angle_beta   90.00
_cell.angle_gamma   90.00
#
_symmetry.space_group_name_H-M   'P 1'
#
loop_
_entity.id
_entity.type
_entity.pdbx_description
1 polymer ?
#
loop_
_entity_poly.entity_id
_entity_poly.type
_entity_poly.pdbx_seq_one_letter_code
_entity_poly.pdbx_strand_id
1 'polypeptide(L)'
;MAFKDNEIGKWGFKDSDGEIIVPPTWWHAYYKFDEGMCAVANDDKKIGFVDENGQLVIPCQYVSHSFFCEGLVKVQETETFKIGYINHKGETVIPFVYRKGGDFENGLAMVSSDNGMWGAVSKTNRVVFPFKYGWKELYDILHGGRELNASDRNNVEKQRITLHVYDEDIEIVTDKFSIERWQKAAEVVSRKYEEYTKLSASKGKSAHTIGLLTMLDLAYNGMSDE
;
A
#
# COMPACT_ATOMS: atom_id res chain seq x y z
N MET A 1 17.54 -6.44 -15.70
CA MET A 1 18.56 -5.80 -14.81
C MET A 1 19.00 -4.49 -15.43
N ALA A 2 19.11 -3.40 -14.64
CA ALA A 2 19.66 -2.14 -15.15
C ALA A 2 21.18 -2.25 -15.37
N PHE A 3 21.68 -1.65 -16.44
CA PHE A 3 23.10 -1.55 -16.75
C PHE A 3 23.45 -0.15 -17.25
N LYS A 4 24.70 0.27 -17.06
CA LYS A 4 25.22 1.55 -17.55
C LYS A 4 26.14 1.31 -18.73
N ASP A 5 25.88 2.00 -19.82
CA ASP A 5 26.84 2.12 -20.91
C ASP A 5 27.90 3.19 -20.54
N ASN A 6 29.15 2.79 -20.48
CA ASN A 6 30.22 3.66 -20.01
C ASN A 6 30.70 4.66 -21.09
N GLU A 7 30.43 4.39 -22.38
CA GLU A 7 30.82 5.29 -23.47
C GLU A 7 29.88 6.50 -23.55
N ILE A 8 28.60 6.27 -23.49
CA ILE A 8 27.58 7.35 -23.55
C ILE A 8 27.07 7.80 -22.18
N GLY A 9 27.43 7.07 -21.09
CA GLY A 9 27.08 7.43 -19.72
C GLY A 9 25.61 7.23 -19.36
N LYS A 10 24.83 6.58 -20.22
CA LYS A 10 23.40 6.34 -20.06
C LYS A 10 23.09 4.95 -19.51
N TRP A 11 21.90 4.80 -18.96
CA TRP A 11 21.40 3.56 -18.42
C TRP A 11 20.36 2.91 -19.34
N GLY A 12 20.42 1.58 -19.44
CA GLY A 12 19.47 0.71 -20.13
C GLY A 12 19.09 -0.50 -19.30
N PHE A 13 18.33 -1.41 -19.87
CA PHE A 13 17.90 -2.65 -19.21
C PHE A 13 18.22 -3.86 -20.06
N LYS A 14 18.59 -4.95 -19.37
CA LYS A 14 18.81 -6.30 -19.93
C LYS A 14 17.91 -7.27 -19.24
N ASP A 15 17.53 -8.35 -19.95
CA ASP A 15 16.84 -9.50 -19.39
C ASP A 15 17.79 -10.40 -18.56
N SER A 16 17.30 -11.57 -18.16
CA SER A 16 18.07 -12.60 -17.44
C SER A 16 19.18 -13.22 -18.28
N ASP A 17 19.02 -13.24 -19.60
CA ASP A 17 19.95 -13.86 -20.56
C ASP A 17 21.04 -12.86 -21.01
N GLY A 18 20.92 -11.60 -20.57
CA GLY A 18 21.86 -10.52 -20.86
C GLY A 18 21.55 -9.76 -22.15
N GLU A 19 20.45 -10.06 -22.81
CA GLU A 19 19.98 -9.37 -24.01
C GLU A 19 19.42 -7.99 -23.64
N ILE A 20 19.68 -7.00 -24.49
CA ILE A 20 19.23 -5.62 -24.25
C ILE A 20 17.74 -5.51 -24.56
N ILE A 21 16.92 -5.27 -23.50
CA ILE A 21 15.49 -4.98 -23.62
C ILE A 21 15.27 -3.50 -23.89
N VAL A 22 16.03 -2.63 -23.19
CA VAL A 22 15.95 -1.18 -23.37
C VAL A 22 17.36 -0.66 -23.62
N PRO A 23 17.61 -0.02 -24.79
CA PRO A 23 18.88 0.62 -25.07
C PRO A 23 19.23 1.67 -24.01
N PRO A 24 20.51 2.00 -23.79
CA PRO A 24 20.93 3.02 -22.83
C PRO A 24 20.42 4.40 -23.23
N THR A 25 19.29 4.81 -22.66
CA THR A 25 18.59 6.08 -22.94
C THR A 25 18.39 6.94 -21.71
N TRP A 26 18.35 6.32 -20.53
CA TRP A 26 18.04 7.02 -19.27
C TRP A 26 19.27 7.71 -18.70
N TRP A 27 19.10 8.91 -18.15
CA TRP A 27 20.14 9.59 -17.39
C TRP A 27 20.55 8.78 -16.16
N HIS A 28 19.56 8.16 -15.48
CA HIS A 28 19.76 7.20 -14.38
C HIS A 28 18.67 6.15 -14.40
N ALA A 29 19.01 4.92 -13.97
CA ALA A 29 18.05 3.88 -13.67
C ALA A 29 18.43 3.25 -12.33
N TYR A 30 17.42 3.03 -11.50
CA TYR A 30 17.59 2.27 -10.28
C TYR A 30 17.64 0.78 -10.63
N TYR A 31 18.44 0.02 -9.90
CA TYR A 31 18.81 -1.36 -10.29
C TYR A 31 17.86 -2.42 -9.79
N LYS A 32 16.78 -2.05 -9.11
CA LYS A 32 15.82 -2.96 -8.51
C LYS A 32 14.41 -2.65 -8.99
N PHE A 33 13.71 -3.71 -9.38
CA PHE A 33 12.28 -3.66 -9.58
C PHE A 33 11.59 -3.96 -8.26
N ASP A 34 10.72 -3.09 -7.83
CA ASP A 34 9.85 -3.27 -6.67
C ASP A 34 8.41 -3.33 -7.17
N GLU A 35 7.72 -4.42 -6.84
CA GLU A 35 6.35 -4.70 -7.32
C GLU A 35 6.21 -4.53 -8.86
N GLY A 36 7.20 -5.01 -9.63
CA GLY A 36 7.21 -4.93 -11.08
C GLY A 36 7.57 -3.57 -11.69
N MET A 37 7.95 -2.57 -10.88
CA MET A 37 8.26 -1.22 -11.33
C MET A 37 9.69 -0.82 -10.95
N CYS A 38 10.38 -0.14 -11.88
CA CYS A 38 11.71 0.41 -11.64
C CYS A 38 11.73 1.92 -11.92
N ALA A 39 12.29 2.68 -10.99
CA ALA A 39 12.44 4.11 -11.17
C ALA A 39 13.55 4.43 -12.19
N VAL A 40 13.28 5.38 -13.05
CA VAL A 40 14.21 5.92 -14.04
C VAL A 40 14.21 7.45 -13.99
N ALA A 41 15.31 8.06 -14.40
CA ALA A 41 15.38 9.51 -14.54
C ALA A 41 15.73 9.88 -15.98
N ASN A 42 15.05 10.88 -16.51
CA ASN A 42 15.35 11.49 -17.80
C ASN A 42 16.52 12.50 -17.71
N ASP A 43 16.87 13.15 -18.82
CA ASP A 43 17.95 14.13 -18.87
C ASP A 43 17.71 15.38 -18.02
N ASP A 44 16.44 15.74 -17.76
CA ASP A 44 16.05 16.79 -16.84
C ASP A 44 16.10 16.35 -15.36
N LYS A 45 16.58 15.12 -15.11
CA LYS A 45 16.66 14.50 -13.79
C LYS A 45 15.27 14.33 -13.11
N LYS A 46 14.21 14.32 -13.93
CA LYS A 46 12.87 13.99 -13.46
C LYS A 46 12.69 12.49 -13.43
N ILE A 47 12.00 12.03 -12.42
CA ILE A 47 11.79 10.61 -12.12
C ILE A 47 10.45 10.16 -12.66
N GLY A 48 10.45 9.03 -13.33
CA GLY A 48 9.32 8.24 -13.75
C GLY A 48 9.56 6.76 -13.45
N PHE A 49 8.69 5.89 -13.92
CA PHE A 49 8.80 4.45 -13.67
C PHE A 49 8.56 3.65 -14.94
N VAL A 50 9.37 2.63 -15.12
CA VAL A 50 9.23 1.63 -16.18
C VAL A 50 8.79 0.29 -15.60
N ASP A 51 8.08 -0.49 -16.40
CA ASP A 51 7.75 -1.88 -16.09
C ASP A 51 8.92 -2.84 -16.35
N GLU A 52 8.73 -4.13 -16.12
CA GLU A 52 9.75 -5.18 -16.35
C GLU A 52 10.16 -5.34 -17.82
N ASN A 53 9.32 -4.87 -18.76
CA ASN A 53 9.63 -4.84 -20.19
C ASN A 53 10.39 -3.56 -20.57
N GLY A 54 10.64 -2.65 -19.62
CA GLY A 54 11.28 -1.37 -19.82
C GLY A 54 10.39 -0.31 -20.46
N GLN A 55 9.06 -0.56 -20.52
CA GLN A 55 8.09 0.42 -20.99
C GLN A 55 7.88 1.49 -19.93
N LEU A 56 7.94 2.78 -20.32
CA LEU A 56 7.64 3.89 -19.44
C LEU A 56 6.14 3.92 -19.13
N VAL A 57 5.77 3.52 -17.92
CA VAL A 57 4.38 3.49 -17.43
C VAL A 57 4.00 4.81 -16.76
N ILE A 58 4.89 5.34 -15.93
CA ILE A 58 4.70 6.61 -15.22
C ILE A 58 5.67 7.63 -15.77
N PRO A 59 5.19 8.72 -16.39
CA PRO A 59 6.03 9.75 -16.99
C PRO A 59 7.04 10.38 -16.03
N CYS A 60 8.19 10.80 -16.55
CA CYS A 60 9.24 11.46 -15.76
C CYS A 60 8.81 12.89 -15.41
N GLN A 61 8.28 13.08 -14.21
CA GLN A 61 7.76 14.37 -13.74
C GLN A 61 8.08 14.66 -12.27
N TYR A 62 8.54 13.67 -11.50
CA TYR A 62 8.79 13.81 -10.07
C TYR A 62 10.26 14.19 -9.79
N VAL A 63 10.52 14.81 -8.64
CA VAL A 63 11.89 15.19 -8.23
C VAL A 63 12.49 14.21 -7.23
N SER A 64 11.69 13.39 -6.59
CA SER A 64 12.11 12.35 -5.64
C SER A 64 11.10 11.23 -5.60
N HIS A 65 11.55 10.03 -5.21
CA HIS A 65 10.72 8.84 -5.05
C HIS A 65 11.24 7.96 -3.91
N SER A 66 10.44 6.98 -3.52
CA SER A 66 10.84 5.80 -2.76
C SER A 66 10.67 4.53 -3.61
N PHE A 67 10.43 3.41 -2.96
CA PHE A 67 10.12 2.14 -3.60
C PHE A 67 8.62 1.87 -3.54
N PHE A 68 8.10 1.06 -4.46
CA PHE A 68 6.74 0.55 -4.36
C PHE A 68 6.61 -0.35 -3.13
N CYS A 69 5.68 -0.03 -2.28
CA CYS A 69 5.35 -0.77 -1.07
C CYS A 69 3.84 -0.84 -0.91
N GLU A 70 3.30 -2.06 -0.84
CA GLU A 70 1.88 -2.31 -0.68
C GLU A 70 0.99 -1.61 -1.72
N GLY A 71 1.46 -1.60 -2.99
CA GLY A 71 0.74 -1.03 -4.14
C GLY A 71 0.92 0.46 -4.36
N LEU A 72 1.66 1.15 -3.51
CA LEU A 72 1.87 2.60 -3.57
C LEU A 72 3.36 2.96 -3.53
N VAL A 73 3.71 4.04 -4.22
CA VAL A 73 5.03 4.66 -4.13
C VAL A 73 4.92 6.11 -3.70
N LYS A 74 5.76 6.49 -2.77
CA LYS A 74 5.92 7.88 -2.37
C LYS A 74 6.70 8.63 -3.44
N VAL A 75 6.15 9.75 -3.91
CA VAL A 75 6.81 10.65 -4.86
C VAL A 75 6.70 12.11 -4.39
N GLN A 76 7.61 12.93 -4.85
CA GLN A 76 7.63 14.37 -4.56
C GLN A 76 7.38 15.14 -5.85
N GLU A 77 6.40 16.01 -5.86
CA GLU A 77 6.11 16.85 -7.02
C GLU A 77 7.09 18.00 -7.19
N THR A 78 7.13 18.55 -8.40
CA THR A 78 8.12 19.56 -8.81
C THR A 78 7.82 20.96 -8.28
N GLU A 79 6.56 21.33 -8.19
CA GLU A 79 6.13 22.71 -7.93
C GLU A 79 6.17 23.06 -6.45
N THR A 80 5.56 22.24 -5.62
CA THR A 80 5.42 22.51 -4.18
C THR A 80 6.45 21.78 -3.32
N PHE A 81 7.17 20.81 -3.92
CA PHE A 81 8.05 19.88 -3.21
C PHE A 81 7.32 19.08 -2.12
N LYS A 82 6.01 18.96 -2.25
CA LYS A 82 5.20 18.14 -1.37
C LYS A 82 5.24 16.69 -1.78
N ILE A 83 5.03 15.82 -0.81
CA ILE A 83 4.96 14.38 -0.97
C ILE A 83 3.51 13.96 -1.11
N GLY A 84 3.27 13.10 -2.07
CA GLY A 84 2.05 12.34 -2.27
C GLY A 84 2.38 10.87 -2.56
N TYR A 85 1.36 10.07 -2.75
CA TYR A 85 1.51 8.66 -3.11
C TYR A 85 0.69 8.35 -4.34
N ILE A 86 1.29 7.61 -5.25
CA ILE A 86 0.69 7.18 -6.52
C ILE A 86 0.69 5.65 -6.60
N ASN A 87 -0.24 5.11 -7.37
CA ASN A 87 -0.30 3.66 -7.65
C ASN A 87 0.56 3.30 -8.89
N HIS A 88 0.57 2.03 -9.27
CA HIS A 88 1.31 1.51 -10.44
C HIS A 88 0.88 2.12 -11.77
N LYS A 89 -0.29 2.74 -11.87
CA LYS A 89 -0.76 3.45 -13.07
C LYS A 89 -0.36 4.93 -13.09
N GLY A 90 0.29 5.41 -12.02
CA GLY A 90 0.61 6.84 -11.85
C GLY A 90 -0.58 7.68 -11.37
N GLU A 91 -1.69 7.06 -10.96
CA GLU A 91 -2.85 7.75 -10.40
C GLU A 91 -2.53 8.20 -8.98
N THR A 92 -2.84 9.45 -8.65
CA THR A 92 -2.64 9.98 -7.30
C THR A 92 -3.68 9.40 -6.36
N VAL A 93 -3.22 8.59 -5.40
CA VAL A 93 -4.06 7.99 -4.35
C VAL A 93 -4.08 8.88 -3.11
N ILE A 94 -2.93 9.44 -2.75
CA ILE A 94 -2.80 10.40 -1.65
C ILE A 94 -2.25 11.70 -2.21
N PRO A 95 -2.95 12.83 -2.04
CA PRO A 95 -2.59 14.11 -2.64
C PRO A 95 -1.24 14.64 -2.11
N PHE A 96 -0.62 15.54 -2.88
CA PHE A 96 0.67 16.17 -2.57
C PHE A 96 0.51 17.26 -1.52
N VAL A 97 0.30 16.87 -0.27
CA VAL A 97 0.03 17.78 0.85
C VAL A 97 1.03 17.64 1.99
N TYR A 98 1.82 16.58 2.00
CA TYR A 98 2.74 16.28 3.10
C TYR A 98 4.15 16.86 2.86
N ARG A 99 4.80 17.31 3.92
CA ARG A 99 6.16 17.83 3.86
C ARG A 99 7.21 16.71 3.77
N LYS A 100 6.99 15.62 4.52
CA LYS A 100 7.82 14.41 4.53
C LYS A 100 6.91 13.19 4.64
N GLY A 101 7.43 12.03 4.25
CA GLY A 101 6.69 10.77 4.38
C GLY A 101 7.63 9.57 4.34
N GLY A 102 7.21 8.49 4.98
CA GLY A 102 7.76 7.15 4.88
C GLY A 102 7.03 6.32 3.83
N ASP A 103 7.48 5.11 3.61
CA ASP A 103 6.80 4.14 2.78
C ASP A 103 5.64 3.52 3.55
N PHE A 104 4.72 2.85 2.85
CA PHE A 104 3.64 2.12 3.50
C PHE A 104 4.18 0.86 4.16
N GLU A 105 3.76 0.64 5.40
CA GLU A 105 4.05 -0.56 6.18
C GLU A 105 2.82 -0.92 7.01
N ASN A 106 2.32 -2.15 6.87
CA ASN A 106 1.10 -2.63 7.55
C ASN A 106 -0.12 -1.71 7.32
N GLY A 107 -0.28 -1.20 6.08
CA GLY A 107 -1.40 -0.34 5.69
C GLY A 107 -1.30 1.12 6.13
N LEU A 108 -0.20 1.54 6.76
CA LEU A 108 0.02 2.89 7.26
C LEU A 108 1.30 3.51 6.70
N ALA A 109 1.28 4.80 6.43
CA ALA A 109 2.47 5.60 6.16
C ALA A 109 2.60 6.72 7.18
N MET A 110 3.79 6.86 7.77
CA MET A 110 4.13 8.01 8.59
C MET A 110 4.35 9.22 7.69
N VAL A 111 3.64 10.31 7.94
CA VAL A 111 3.75 11.55 7.17
C VAL A 111 3.83 12.77 8.08
N SER A 112 4.46 13.84 7.61
CA SER A 112 4.52 15.09 8.38
C SER A 112 3.74 16.21 7.71
N SER A 113 3.06 17.00 8.52
CA SER A 113 2.41 18.25 8.14
C SER A 113 3.43 19.40 7.99
N ASP A 114 2.96 20.55 7.55
CA ASP A 114 3.80 21.73 7.32
C ASP A 114 4.47 22.28 8.58
N ASN A 115 3.84 22.12 9.74
CA ASN A 115 4.42 22.50 11.02
C ASN A 115 5.49 21.52 11.55
N GLY A 116 5.81 20.46 10.76
CA GLY A 116 6.84 19.48 11.10
C GLY A 116 6.38 18.36 12.06
N MET A 117 5.12 18.39 12.50
CA MET A 117 4.57 17.33 13.34
C MET A 117 4.23 16.10 12.50
N TRP A 118 4.46 14.92 13.07
CA TRP A 118 4.23 13.63 12.41
C TRP A 118 2.89 13.03 12.84
N GLY A 119 2.26 12.38 11.88
CA GLY A 119 1.08 11.55 12.03
C GLY A 119 1.20 10.32 11.13
N ALA A 120 0.21 9.47 11.13
CA ALA A 120 0.14 8.35 10.21
C ALA A 120 -1.21 8.34 9.48
N VAL A 121 -1.16 7.96 8.20
CA VAL A 121 -2.32 7.89 7.33
C VAL A 121 -2.47 6.49 6.75
N SER A 122 -3.72 6.10 6.48
CA SER A 122 -4.04 4.88 5.74
C SER A 122 -3.85 5.08 4.23
N LYS A 123 -3.94 4.00 3.45
CA LYS A 123 -3.92 4.03 1.97
C LYS A 123 -5.04 4.88 1.35
N THR A 124 -6.11 5.15 2.08
CA THR A 124 -7.20 6.04 1.66
C THR A 124 -7.04 7.47 2.16
N ASN A 125 -5.83 7.86 2.58
CA ASN A 125 -5.51 9.17 3.15
C ASN A 125 -6.29 9.52 4.43
N ARG A 126 -6.77 8.53 5.17
CA ARG A 126 -7.43 8.77 6.45
C ARG A 126 -6.37 8.90 7.54
N VAL A 127 -6.46 9.96 8.34
CA VAL A 127 -5.56 10.17 9.48
C VAL A 127 -5.87 9.13 10.56
N VAL A 128 -4.92 8.23 10.81
CA VAL A 128 -4.99 7.18 11.84
C VAL A 128 -4.32 7.64 13.11
N PHE A 129 -3.16 8.29 13.01
CA PHE A 129 -2.50 8.97 14.11
C PHE A 129 -2.46 10.47 13.83
N PRO A 130 -2.93 11.30 14.75
CA PRO A 130 -2.99 12.75 14.56
C PRO A 130 -1.59 13.38 14.47
N PHE A 131 -1.49 14.53 13.79
CA PHE A 131 -0.23 15.27 13.58
C PHE A 131 0.20 16.02 14.86
N LYS A 132 0.68 15.29 15.86
CA LYS A 132 1.13 15.85 17.15
C LYS A 132 2.44 15.25 17.66
N TYR A 133 2.97 14.25 16.97
CA TYR A 133 4.14 13.49 17.42
C TYR A 133 5.43 14.01 16.81
N GLY A 134 6.57 13.81 17.51
CA GLY A 134 7.89 13.79 16.90
C GLY A 134 8.07 12.52 16.05
N TRP A 135 8.97 12.54 15.06
CA TRP A 135 9.21 11.37 14.18
C TRP A 135 9.55 10.11 14.99
N LYS A 136 10.53 10.23 15.90
CA LYS A 136 10.97 9.08 16.70
C LYS A 136 9.86 8.55 17.62
N GLU A 137 9.10 9.44 18.20
CA GLU A 137 8.00 9.08 19.09
C GLU A 137 6.94 8.26 18.36
N LEU A 138 6.51 8.72 17.18
CA LEU A 138 5.52 8.00 16.37
C LEU A 138 6.10 6.68 15.85
N TYR A 139 7.36 6.68 15.43
CA TYR A 139 8.04 5.46 14.99
C TYR A 139 8.06 4.40 16.09
N ASP A 140 8.45 4.78 17.31
CA ASP A 140 8.50 3.86 18.46
C ASP A 140 7.10 3.32 18.82
N ILE A 141 6.06 4.14 18.68
CA ILE A 141 4.68 3.71 18.89
C ILE A 141 4.24 2.66 17.85
N LEU A 142 4.50 2.91 16.57
CA LEU A 142 4.07 2.03 15.49
C LEU A 142 4.84 0.71 15.42
N HIS A 143 6.10 0.71 15.88
CA HIS A 143 6.97 -0.47 15.81
C HIS A 143 7.16 -1.17 17.18
N GLY A 144 6.28 -0.89 18.15
CA GLY A 144 6.25 -1.60 19.43
C GLY A 144 7.37 -1.24 20.42
N GLY A 145 8.16 -0.20 20.14
CA GLY A 145 9.23 0.28 21.02
C GLY A 145 8.76 1.09 22.24
N ARG A 146 7.50 1.50 22.28
CA ARG A 146 6.92 2.31 23.34
C ARG A 146 5.45 1.94 23.57
N GLU A 147 5.07 1.76 24.83
CA GLU A 147 3.64 1.68 25.18
C GLU A 147 2.94 3.00 24.88
N LEU A 148 1.76 2.90 24.25
CA LEU A 148 0.86 4.05 24.10
C LEU A 148 0.54 4.65 25.48
N ASN A 149 0.72 5.95 25.63
CA ASN A 149 0.26 6.64 26.84
C ASN A 149 -1.29 6.63 26.90
N ALA A 150 -1.85 6.95 28.07
CA ALA A 150 -3.31 6.91 28.28
C ALA A 150 -4.09 7.80 27.30
N SER A 151 -3.51 8.93 26.87
CA SER A 151 -4.10 9.83 25.87
C SER A 151 -4.12 9.21 24.46
N ASP A 152 -3.09 8.45 24.12
CA ASP A 152 -2.98 7.79 22.82
C ASP A 152 -3.83 6.52 22.76
N ARG A 153 -3.95 5.80 23.89
CA ARG A 153 -4.90 4.68 24.04
C ARG A 153 -6.35 5.13 23.86
N ASN A 154 -6.71 6.33 24.32
CA ASN A 154 -8.05 6.90 24.14
C ASN A 154 -8.32 7.32 22.67
N ASN A 155 -7.28 7.62 21.87
CA ASN A 155 -7.43 7.87 20.45
C ASN A 155 -7.55 6.57 19.63
N VAL A 156 -7.08 5.44 20.18
CA VAL A 156 -7.35 4.09 19.72
C VAL A 156 -8.54 3.55 20.54
N GLU A 157 -9.59 4.34 20.66
CA GLU A 157 -10.79 3.98 21.39
C GLU A 157 -11.37 2.70 20.79
N LYS A 158 -11.28 1.62 21.56
CA LYS A 158 -11.86 0.36 21.17
C LYS A 158 -13.38 0.50 21.23
N GLN A 159 -14.01 0.28 20.11
CA GLN A 159 -15.46 0.26 20.00
C GLN A 159 -15.94 -1.19 19.89
N ARG A 160 -17.04 -1.46 20.54
CA ARG A 160 -17.79 -2.68 20.32
C ARG A 160 -18.68 -2.46 19.11
N ILE A 161 -18.53 -3.28 18.10
CA ILE A 161 -19.38 -3.26 16.91
C ILE A 161 -19.99 -4.65 16.72
N THR A 162 -21.20 -4.68 16.17
CA THR A 162 -21.83 -5.89 15.72
C THR A 162 -21.65 -6.02 14.22
N LEU A 163 -21.09 -7.13 13.79
CA LEU A 163 -20.98 -7.50 12.39
C LEU A 163 -22.06 -8.51 12.06
N HIS A 164 -22.85 -8.21 11.05
CA HIS A 164 -23.80 -9.17 10.52
C HIS A 164 -23.10 -10.06 9.50
N VAL A 165 -22.93 -11.33 9.82
CA VAL A 165 -22.25 -12.30 8.96
C VAL A 165 -23.24 -13.42 8.67
N TYR A 166 -23.78 -13.42 7.44
CA TYR A 166 -24.84 -14.32 7.01
C TYR A 166 -26.11 -14.16 7.88
N ASP A 167 -26.44 -15.11 8.76
CA ASP A 167 -27.60 -15.10 9.65
C ASP A 167 -27.23 -14.93 11.14
N GLU A 168 -25.97 -14.61 11.42
CA GLU A 168 -25.45 -14.43 12.77
C GLU A 168 -24.92 -13.02 13.00
N ASP A 169 -25.16 -12.50 14.19
CA ASP A 169 -24.60 -11.27 14.69
C ASP A 169 -23.36 -11.56 15.53
N ILE A 170 -22.19 -11.09 15.07
CA ILE A 170 -20.92 -11.28 15.76
C ILE A 170 -20.49 -9.97 16.39
N GLU A 171 -20.39 -9.96 17.73
CA GLU A 171 -19.80 -8.81 18.44
C GLU A 171 -18.28 -8.89 18.44
N ILE A 172 -17.62 -7.83 17.99
CA ILE A 172 -16.17 -7.68 18.10
C ILE A 172 -15.81 -6.37 18.78
N VAL A 173 -14.66 -6.38 19.46
CA VAL A 173 -14.07 -5.18 20.02
C VAL A 173 -12.89 -4.79 19.15
N THR A 174 -13.01 -3.69 18.43
CA THR A 174 -11.99 -3.21 17.49
C THR A 174 -11.74 -1.72 17.69
N ASP A 175 -10.62 -1.21 17.17
CA ASP A 175 -10.42 0.22 17.07
C ASP A 175 -11.32 0.81 15.97
N LYS A 176 -11.67 2.09 16.15
CA LYS A 176 -12.56 2.79 15.19
C LYS A 176 -12.04 2.83 13.75
N PHE A 177 -10.74 2.60 13.55
CA PHE A 177 -10.09 2.65 12.24
C PHE A 177 -10.21 1.34 11.49
N SER A 178 -10.41 0.25 12.20
CA SER A 178 -10.58 -1.09 11.62
C SER A 178 -12.05 -1.41 11.32
N ILE A 179 -13.01 -0.57 11.71
CA ILE A 179 -14.45 -0.85 11.58
C ILE A 179 -14.84 -1.14 10.13
N GLU A 180 -14.49 -0.25 9.19
CA GLU A 180 -14.83 -0.43 7.76
C GLU A 180 -14.21 -1.71 7.18
N ARG A 181 -12.98 -2.03 7.60
CA ARG A 181 -12.29 -3.26 7.16
C ARG A 181 -13.02 -4.50 7.68
N TRP A 182 -13.47 -4.49 8.93
CA TRP A 182 -14.27 -5.57 9.49
C TRP A 182 -15.64 -5.69 8.83
N GLN A 183 -16.30 -4.57 8.54
CA GLN A 183 -17.57 -4.55 7.81
C GLN A 183 -17.41 -5.13 6.40
N LYS A 184 -16.40 -4.68 5.65
CA LYS A 184 -16.09 -5.22 4.31
C LYS A 184 -15.76 -6.72 4.37
N ALA A 185 -15.01 -7.16 5.38
CA ALA A 185 -14.71 -8.57 5.57
C ALA A 185 -15.99 -9.38 5.84
N ALA A 186 -16.91 -8.87 6.69
CA ALA A 186 -18.18 -9.51 6.97
C ALA A 186 -19.04 -9.66 5.70
N GLU A 187 -19.10 -8.64 4.85
CA GLU A 187 -19.81 -8.69 3.57
C GLU A 187 -19.22 -9.75 2.62
N VAL A 188 -17.88 -9.81 2.53
CA VAL A 188 -17.19 -10.80 1.68
C VAL A 188 -17.47 -12.21 2.18
N VAL A 189 -17.37 -12.44 3.49
CA VAL A 189 -17.67 -13.75 4.10
C VAL A 189 -19.13 -14.16 3.86
N SER A 190 -20.08 -13.25 4.07
CA SER A 190 -21.52 -13.51 3.85
C SER A 190 -21.81 -13.88 2.40
N ARG A 191 -21.27 -13.14 1.45
CA ARG A 191 -21.41 -13.42 0.01
C ARG A 191 -20.85 -14.79 -0.35
N LYS A 192 -19.66 -15.13 0.12
CA LYS A 192 -19.04 -16.43 -0.13
C LYS A 192 -19.80 -17.57 0.50
N TYR A 193 -20.33 -17.37 1.71
CA TYR A 193 -21.17 -18.35 2.36
C TYR A 193 -22.46 -18.65 1.55
N GLU A 194 -23.11 -17.60 1.02
CA GLU A 194 -24.27 -17.77 0.15
C GLU A 194 -23.93 -18.51 -1.16
N GLU A 195 -22.79 -18.20 -1.79
CA GLU A 195 -22.32 -18.91 -2.98
C GLU A 195 -22.17 -20.40 -2.71
N TYR A 196 -21.51 -20.79 -1.62
CA TYR A 196 -21.34 -22.19 -1.25
C TYR A 196 -22.65 -22.87 -0.89
N THR A 197 -23.60 -22.16 -0.28
CA THR A 197 -24.92 -22.68 0.04
C THR A 197 -25.70 -23.01 -1.25
N LYS A 198 -25.54 -22.21 -2.30
CA LYS A 198 -26.19 -22.42 -3.61
C LYS A 198 -25.53 -23.52 -4.45
N LEU A 199 -24.27 -23.87 -4.19
CA LEU A 199 -23.57 -24.91 -4.96
C LEU A 199 -24.17 -26.30 -4.71
N SER A 200 -24.27 -27.09 -5.81
CA SER A 200 -24.76 -28.48 -5.73
C SER A 200 -23.91 -29.35 -4.79
N ALA A 201 -22.61 -29.09 -4.71
CA ALA A 201 -21.67 -29.78 -3.83
C ALA A 201 -21.93 -29.52 -2.33
N SER A 202 -22.64 -28.44 -1.98
CA SER A 202 -22.97 -28.07 -0.61
C SER A 202 -24.30 -28.65 -0.15
N LYS A 203 -25.10 -29.20 -1.02
CA LYS A 203 -26.40 -29.83 -0.68
C LYS A 203 -26.19 -30.95 0.35
N GLY A 204 -26.88 -30.84 1.47
CA GLY A 204 -26.78 -31.81 2.57
C GLY A 204 -25.60 -31.61 3.52
N LYS A 205 -24.76 -30.57 3.32
CA LYS A 205 -23.71 -30.22 4.29
C LYS A 205 -24.28 -29.33 5.41
N SER A 206 -23.72 -29.47 6.60
CA SER A 206 -24.09 -28.63 7.74
C SER A 206 -23.60 -27.19 7.55
N ALA A 207 -24.24 -26.22 8.21
CA ALA A 207 -23.80 -24.84 8.26
C ALA A 207 -22.33 -24.71 8.70
N HIS A 208 -21.90 -25.54 9.66
CA HIS A 208 -20.50 -25.60 10.10
C HIS A 208 -19.55 -26.00 8.96
N THR A 209 -19.90 -27.01 8.16
CA THR A 209 -19.08 -27.43 7.00
C THR A 209 -19.00 -26.36 5.92
N ILE A 210 -20.11 -25.65 5.66
CA ILE A 210 -20.15 -24.55 4.72
C ILE A 210 -19.27 -23.40 5.23
N GLY A 211 -19.33 -23.07 6.52
CA GLY A 211 -18.48 -22.06 7.15
C GLY A 211 -16.99 -22.37 7.02
N LEU A 212 -16.58 -23.62 7.25
CA LEU A 212 -15.19 -24.06 7.06
C LEU A 212 -14.74 -23.95 5.60
N LEU A 213 -15.58 -24.32 4.63
CA LEU A 213 -15.27 -24.16 3.21
C LEU A 213 -15.13 -22.70 2.82
N THR A 214 -15.97 -21.82 3.33
CA THR A 214 -15.88 -20.37 3.12
C THR A 214 -14.57 -19.82 3.67
N MET A 215 -14.17 -20.21 4.88
CA MET A 215 -12.90 -19.79 5.48
C MET A 215 -11.68 -20.28 4.69
N LEU A 216 -11.72 -21.53 4.24
CA LEU A 216 -10.64 -22.11 3.44
C LEU A 216 -10.50 -21.40 2.07
N ASP A 217 -11.61 -21.09 1.42
CA ASP A 217 -11.60 -20.35 0.15
C ASP A 217 -11.06 -18.93 0.34
N LEU A 218 -11.48 -18.22 1.36
CA LEU A 218 -10.97 -16.90 1.69
C LEU A 218 -9.49 -16.90 2.05
N ALA A 219 -9.01 -17.95 2.74
CA ALA A 219 -7.60 -18.09 3.05
C ALA A 219 -6.75 -18.42 1.80
N TYR A 220 -7.31 -19.17 0.85
CA TYR A 220 -6.59 -19.61 -0.35
C TYR A 220 -6.66 -18.58 -1.48
N ASN A 221 -7.83 -17.99 -1.71
CA ASN A 221 -8.08 -17.08 -2.85
C ASN A 221 -8.16 -15.60 -2.44
N GLY A 222 -8.48 -15.28 -1.21
CA GLY A 222 -8.65 -13.90 -0.74
C GLY A 222 -7.36 -13.11 -0.56
N MET A 223 -6.21 -13.71 -0.80
CA MET A 223 -4.90 -13.02 -0.82
C MET A 223 -4.44 -12.65 -2.24
N SER A 224 -5.22 -13.03 -3.27
CA SER A 224 -4.82 -12.85 -4.68
C SER A 224 -5.67 -11.87 -5.48
N ASP A 225 -6.79 -11.38 -4.95
CA ASP A 225 -7.67 -10.46 -5.66
C ASP A 225 -7.98 -9.21 -4.82
N GLU A 226 -7.05 -8.24 -4.86
CA GLU A 226 -7.37 -6.79 -4.90
C GLU A 226 -6.11 -5.97 -5.19
#